data_7b41a8b5e78fa185780b4cc6e0fe7920
#
_entry.id   7b41a8b5e78fa185780b4cc6e0fe7920
#
_cell.length_a   1.000
_cell.length_b   1.000
_cell.length_c   1.000
_cell.angle_alpha   90.00
_cell.angle_beta   90.00
_cell.angle_gamma   90.00
#
_symmetry.space_group_name_H-M   'P 1'
#
loop_
_entity.id
_entity.type
_entity.pdbx_description
1 polymer ?
#
loop_
_entity_poly.entity_id
_entity_poly.type
_entity_poly.pdbx_seq_one_letter_code
_entity_poly.pdbx_strand_id
1 'polypeptide(L)'
;GTYYLAYEDGKPYHCIGTTCYVWNLQNEKLQEQTLKTLEENAFNKIRFCIFPKHYDYNLHEPITYPYEGTPCDSSVLNENNFAEYNGCAPGNDWDLPDSTSPFQHIEKCIQALMKLGIEADLIVMHPYDRWGFSMMKAEDDDRYWKYVLARFLHTECMVVPG
;
A
#
# COMPACT_ATOMS: atom_id res chain seq x y z
N GLY A 1 -25.25 -1.37 22.48
CA GLY A 1 -24.12 -1.42 21.55
C GLY A 1 -24.19 -2.62 20.64
N THR A 2 -23.97 -2.40 19.38
CA THR A 2 -23.93 -3.46 18.37
C THR A 2 -22.53 -4.08 18.42
N TYR A 3 -22.47 -5.40 18.54
CA TYR A 3 -21.20 -6.14 18.66
C TYR A 3 -20.65 -6.64 17.31
N TYR A 4 -21.18 -6.12 16.19
CA TYR A 4 -20.75 -6.49 14.86
C TYR A 4 -20.75 -5.28 13.93
N LEU A 5 -19.98 -5.38 12.85
CA LEU A 5 -19.97 -4.38 11.79
C LEU A 5 -21.22 -4.56 10.93
N ALA A 6 -21.76 -3.45 10.45
CA ALA A 6 -22.92 -3.43 9.56
C ALA A 6 -22.69 -2.39 8.48
N TYR A 7 -23.27 -2.62 7.31
CA TYR A 7 -23.41 -1.61 6.28
C TYR A 7 -24.35 -0.47 6.72
N GLU A 8 -24.31 0.66 6.04
CA GLU A 8 -25.21 1.80 6.33
C GLU A 8 -26.70 1.43 6.20
N ASP A 9 -27.04 0.47 5.33
CA ASP A 9 -28.39 -0.05 5.18
C ASP A 9 -28.82 -1.01 6.31
N GLY A 10 -27.95 -1.24 7.30
CA GLY A 10 -28.20 -2.08 8.47
C GLY A 10 -27.95 -3.56 8.28
N LYS A 11 -27.52 -4.00 7.10
CA LYS A 11 -27.16 -5.41 6.89
C LYS A 11 -25.87 -5.77 7.60
N PRO A 12 -25.76 -6.96 8.22
CA PRO A 12 -24.51 -7.40 8.84
C PRO A 12 -23.37 -7.47 7.82
N TYR A 13 -22.21 -6.94 8.21
CA TYR A 13 -20.97 -7.07 7.45
C TYR A 13 -20.15 -8.22 8.03
N HIS A 14 -20.01 -9.29 7.25
CA HIS A 14 -19.19 -10.44 7.60
C HIS A 14 -17.82 -10.32 6.92
N CYS A 15 -16.83 -9.79 7.66
CA CYS A 15 -15.48 -9.64 7.14
C CYS A 15 -14.81 -11.01 6.94
N ILE A 16 -14.53 -11.36 5.69
CA ILE A 16 -13.69 -12.49 5.30
C ILE A 16 -12.49 -11.92 4.57
N GLY A 17 -11.46 -11.60 5.33
CA GLY A 17 -10.28 -10.89 4.83
C GLY A 17 -9.07 -11.79 4.66
N THR A 18 -8.17 -11.36 3.79
CA THR A 18 -6.82 -11.90 3.68
C THR A 18 -5.78 -10.79 3.67
N THR A 19 -4.53 -11.16 3.84
CA THR A 19 -3.41 -10.22 3.81
C THR A 19 -2.42 -10.62 2.73
N CYS A 20 -2.20 -9.72 1.78
CA CYS A 20 -1.20 -9.86 0.72
C CYS A 20 -0.41 -8.56 0.66
N TYR A 21 0.49 -8.34 1.61
CA TYR A 21 1.13 -7.05 1.91
C TYR A 21 1.65 -6.29 0.69
N VAL A 22 2.20 -6.97 -0.29
CA VAL A 22 2.90 -6.35 -1.43
C VAL A 22 2.42 -6.87 -2.79
N TRP A 23 1.20 -7.39 -2.88
CA TRP A 23 0.69 -7.93 -4.14
C TRP A 23 0.66 -6.89 -5.27
N ASN A 24 0.31 -5.66 -4.94
CA ASN A 24 0.27 -4.51 -5.83
C ASN A 24 1.65 -4.06 -6.33
N LEU A 25 2.72 -4.49 -5.67
CA LEU A 25 4.11 -4.17 -5.97
C LEU A 25 4.86 -5.34 -6.64
N GLN A 26 4.15 -6.41 -6.97
CA GLN A 26 4.66 -7.55 -7.70
C GLN A 26 4.56 -7.33 -9.21
N ASN A 27 5.17 -8.23 -9.99
CA ASN A 27 4.99 -8.24 -11.43
C ASN A 27 3.52 -8.48 -11.82
N GLU A 28 3.14 -8.04 -13.01
CA GLU A 28 1.77 -8.07 -13.52
C GLU A 28 1.13 -9.47 -13.42
N LYS A 29 1.87 -10.51 -13.77
CA LYS A 29 1.38 -11.89 -13.71
C LYS A 29 0.98 -12.32 -12.30
N LEU A 30 1.74 -11.93 -11.27
CA LEU A 30 1.40 -12.22 -9.87
C LEU A 30 0.21 -11.38 -9.39
N GLN A 31 0.10 -10.13 -9.85
CA GLN A 31 -1.07 -9.30 -9.54
C GLN A 31 -2.34 -9.92 -10.12
N GLU A 32 -2.33 -10.32 -11.39
CA GLU A 32 -3.45 -11.01 -12.04
C GLU A 32 -3.81 -12.32 -11.34
N GLN A 33 -2.81 -13.12 -10.98
CA GLN A 33 -3.03 -14.37 -10.26
C GLN A 33 -3.67 -14.14 -8.89
N THR A 34 -3.28 -13.08 -8.20
CA THR A 34 -3.88 -12.70 -6.91
C THR A 34 -5.34 -12.32 -7.08
N LEU A 35 -5.67 -11.45 -8.05
CA LEU A 35 -7.05 -11.06 -8.34
C LEU A 35 -7.92 -12.27 -8.68
N LYS A 36 -7.41 -13.18 -9.53
CA LYS A 36 -8.12 -14.41 -9.87
C LYS A 36 -8.36 -15.28 -8.64
N THR A 37 -7.38 -15.45 -7.79
CA THR A 37 -7.52 -16.22 -6.55
C THR A 37 -8.57 -15.60 -5.62
N LEU A 38 -8.62 -14.27 -5.53
CA LEU A 38 -9.62 -13.57 -4.73
C LEU A 38 -11.03 -13.74 -5.31
N GLU A 39 -11.18 -13.67 -6.65
CA GLU A 39 -12.46 -13.86 -7.34
C GLU A 39 -13.03 -15.28 -7.16
N GLU A 40 -12.15 -16.29 -7.17
CA GLU A 40 -12.52 -17.70 -7.02
C GLU A 40 -12.84 -18.11 -5.57
N ASN A 41 -12.66 -17.19 -4.60
CA ASN A 41 -12.85 -17.47 -3.17
C ASN A 41 -13.75 -16.43 -2.50
N ALA A 42 -14.21 -16.73 -1.30
CA ALA A 42 -15.20 -15.93 -0.58
C ALA A 42 -14.60 -14.73 0.17
N PHE A 43 -13.52 -14.15 -0.33
CA PHE A 43 -12.93 -12.95 0.30
C PHE A 43 -13.72 -11.70 -0.07
N ASN A 44 -13.94 -10.81 0.89
CA ASN A 44 -14.51 -9.49 0.70
C ASN A 44 -13.61 -8.36 1.18
N LYS A 45 -12.39 -8.69 1.66
CA LYS A 45 -11.40 -7.72 2.08
C LYS A 45 -9.98 -8.23 1.83
N ILE A 46 -9.10 -7.35 1.36
CA ILE A 46 -7.67 -7.61 1.26
C ILE A 46 -6.85 -6.47 1.90
N ARG A 47 -5.92 -6.83 2.77
CA ARG A 47 -4.98 -5.89 3.39
C ARG A 47 -3.67 -5.87 2.64
N PHE A 48 -3.18 -4.68 2.26
CA PHE A 48 -1.91 -4.49 1.59
C PHE A 48 -1.27 -3.13 1.85
N CYS A 49 0.03 -3.02 1.54
CA CYS A 49 0.83 -1.84 1.83
C CYS A 49 0.89 -0.90 0.62
N ILE A 50 0.90 0.40 0.89
CA ILE A 50 1.28 1.43 -0.09
C ILE A 50 2.79 1.43 -0.26
N PHE A 51 3.54 1.46 0.85
CA PHE A 51 5.00 1.32 0.83
C PHE A 51 5.43 -0.12 0.60
N PRO A 52 6.55 -0.34 -0.10
CA PRO A 52 7.14 -1.65 -0.22
C PRO A 52 7.51 -2.22 1.15
N LYS A 53 7.41 -3.52 1.29
CA LYS A 53 7.76 -4.24 2.52
C LYS A 53 8.74 -5.36 2.20
N HIS A 54 9.88 -5.32 2.87
CA HIS A 54 10.87 -6.39 2.81
C HIS A 54 10.69 -7.34 4.00
N TYR A 55 10.49 -8.63 3.71
CA TYR A 55 10.34 -9.68 4.73
C TYR A 55 10.55 -11.06 4.09
N ASP A 56 10.59 -12.12 4.87
CA ASP A 56 10.96 -13.47 4.44
C ASP A 56 10.22 -14.00 3.20
N TYR A 57 9.00 -13.54 2.99
CA TYR A 57 8.19 -13.93 1.83
C TYR A 57 8.28 -12.96 0.65
N ASN A 58 9.03 -11.88 0.76
CA ASN A 58 9.23 -10.89 -0.29
C ASN A 58 10.60 -10.23 -0.17
N LEU A 59 11.58 -10.82 -0.84
CA LEU A 59 12.96 -10.35 -0.87
C LEU A 59 13.30 -9.57 -2.16
N HIS A 60 12.33 -9.40 -3.05
CA HIS A 60 12.51 -8.72 -4.33
C HIS A 60 12.30 -7.21 -4.19
N GLU A 61 12.97 -6.46 -5.05
CA GLU A 61 12.69 -5.04 -5.21
C GLU A 61 11.27 -4.84 -5.79
N PRO A 62 10.53 -3.83 -5.32
CA PRO A 62 9.21 -3.54 -5.84
C PRO A 62 9.28 -2.94 -7.25
N ILE A 63 8.20 -3.04 -8.01
CA ILE A 63 8.10 -2.46 -9.35
C ILE A 63 7.97 -0.94 -9.32
N THR A 64 7.56 -0.36 -8.20
CA THR A 64 7.37 1.08 -8.02
C THR A 64 7.45 1.46 -6.54
N TYR A 65 7.64 2.75 -6.28
CA TYR A 65 7.70 3.34 -4.95
C TYR A 65 6.70 4.51 -4.85
N PRO A 66 6.22 4.86 -3.63
CA PRO A 66 5.33 6.02 -3.44
C PRO A 66 6.01 7.37 -3.70
N TYR A 67 7.32 7.39 -3.89
CA TYR A 67 8.12 8.56 -4.23
C TYR A 67 8.92 8.30 -5.50
N GLU A 68 9.40 9.35 -6.14
CA GLU A 68 10.38 9.22 -7.21
C GLU A 68 11.71 8.70 -6.64
N GLY A 69 11.99 7.43 -6.88
CA GLY A 69 13.15 6.74 -6.31
C GLY A 69 12.97 6.37 -4.84
N THR A 70 14.07 6.13 -4.17
CA THR A 70 14.15 5.78 -2.76
C THR A 70 14.96 6.79 -1.98
N PRO A 71 14.67 6.99 -0.68
CA PRO A 71 15.46 7.89 0.18
C PRO A 71 16.93 7.51 0.28
N CYS A 72 17.24 6.23 0.19
CA CYS A 72 18.61 5.75 0.14
C CYS A 72 18.80 4.69 -0.94
N ASP A 73 20.06 4.52 -1.36
CA ASP A 73 20.44 3.40 -2.19
C ASP A 73 20.30 2.09 -1.40
N SER A 74 19.46 1.19 -1.87
CA SER A 74 19.22 -0.09 -1.22
C SER A 74 20.48 -0.98 -1.11
N SER A 75 21.50 -0.72 -1.93
CA SER A 75 22.80 -1.40 -1.84
C SER A 75 23.59 -1.03 -0.59
N VAL A 76 23.29 0.12 0.02
CA VAL A 76 23.95 0.63 1.23
C VAL A 76 23.16 0.32 2.49
N LEU A 77 21.86 0.05 2.35
CA LEU A 77 20.99 -0.28 3.47
C LEU A 77 21.15 -1.72 3.91
N ASN A 78 21.33 -1.91 5.19
CA ASN A 78 21.27 -3.20 5.84
C ASN A 78 20.71 -3.04 7.25
N GLU A 79 20.44 -4.14 7.93
CA GLU A 79 19.85 -4.14 9.27
C GLU A 79 20.63 -3.31 10.31
N ASN A 80 21.93 -3.09 10.07
CA ASN A 80 22.80 -2.40 11.00
C ASN A 80 22.91 -0.90 10.75
N ASN A 81 22.57 -0.42 9.55
CA ASN A 81 22.76 0.99 9.19
C ASN A 81 21.47 1.76 8.89
N PHE A 82 20.32 1.19 9.15
CA PHE A 82 19.04 1.88 9.02
C PHE A 82 18.98 3.19 9.82
N ALA A 83 19.54 3.18 11.01
CA ALA A 83 19.58 4.34 11.89
C ALA A 83 20.49 5.48 11.40
N GLU A 84 21.35 5.21 10.45
CA GLU A 84 22.30 6.20 9.90
C GLU A 84 21.70 7.01 8.75
N TYR A 85 20.54 6.61 8.25
CA TYR A 85 19.87 7.34 7.19
C TYR A 85 19.38 8.70 7.70
N ASN A 86 19.89 9.76 7.10
CA ASN A 86 19.52 11.14 7.40
C ASN A 86 19.09 11.94 6.16
N GLY A 87 18.84 11.25 5.08
CA GLY A 87 18.44 11.84 3.81
C GLY A 87 17.02 12.43 3.88
N CYS A 88 16.66 13.12 2.84
CA CYS A 88 15.31 13.58 2.60
C CYS A 88 14.72 12.80 1.43
N ALA A 89 13.44 12.64 1.43
CA ALA A 89 12.76 12.08 0.28
C ALA A 89 13.11 12.87 -0.98
N PRO A 90 13.42 12.22 -2.09
CA PRO A 90 13.57 12.90 -3.37
C PRO A 90 12.27 13.61 -3.75
N GLY A 91 12.34 14.50 -4.72
CA GLY A 91 11.20 15.29 -5.17
C GLY A 91 9.96 14.43 -5.41
N ASN A 92 8.83 14.89 -4.90
CA ASN A 92 7.59 14.14 -4.87
C ASN A 92 6.73 14.51 -6.06
N ASP A 93 7.03 14.01 -7.21
CA ASP A 93 6.12 14.09 -8.35
C ASP A 93 5.10 12.92 -8.27
N TRP A 94 4.18 13.05 -7.31
CA TRP A 94 3.19 12.01 -7.05
C TRP A 94 2.11 11.91 -8.11
N ASP A 95 1.94 12.97 -8.88
CA ASP A 95 0.95 13.07 -9.95
C ASP A 95 1.57 13.05 -11.34
N LEU A 96 2.55 12.20 -11.55
CA LEU A 96 3.07 11.96 -12.90
C LEU A 96 1.92 11.64 -13.84
N PRO A 97 1.83 12.33 -14.98
CA PRO A 97 0.69 12.20 -15.90
C PRO A 97 0.63 10.87 -16.64
N ASP A 98 1.60 10.02 -16.43
CA ASP A 98 1.69 8.72 -17.11
C ASP A 98 1.22 7.57 -16.23
N SER A 99 1.11 6.40 -16.87
CA SER A 99 0.68 5.16 -16.22
C SER A 99 1.70 4.60 -15.22
N THR A 100 2.82 5.27 -15.01
CA THR A 100 3.90 4.84 -14.11
C THR A 100 3.79 5.47 -12.74
N SER A 101 2.91 6.46 -12.54
CA SER A 101 2.67 7.04 -11.22
C SER A 101 2.29 5.94 -10.22
N PRO A 102 3.02 5.79 -9.11
CA PRO A 102 2.75 4.76 -8.11
C PRO A 102 1.33 4.86 -7.54
N PHE A 103 0.82 6.06 -7.34
CA PHE A 103 -0.53 6.27 -6.83
C PHE A 103 -1.62 5.95 -7.86
N GLN A 104 -1.40 6.22 -9.13
CA GLN A 104 -2.29 5.77 -10.20
C GLN A 104 -2.31 4.25 -10.32
N HIS A 105 -1.17 3.59 -10.09
CA HIS A 105 -1.12 2.14 -10.04
C HIS A 105 -1.94 1.58 -8.86
N ILE A 106 -1.80 2.16 -7.67
CA ILE A 106 -2.61 1.77 -6.50
C ILE A 106 -4.10 1.98 -6.76
N GLU A 107 -4.50 3.08 -7.39
CA GLU A 107 -5.90 3.30 -7.79
C GLU A 107 -6.42 2.21 -8.74
N LYS A 108 -5.62 1.82 -9.73
CA LYS A 108 -5.98 0.70 -10.62
C LYS A 108 -6.16 -0.60 -9.84
N CYS A 109 -5.30 -0.87 -8.87
CA CYS A 109 -5.41 -2.03 -7.99
C CYS A 109 -6.71 -1.98 -7.16
N ILE A 110 -7.01 -0.83 -6.54
CA ILE A 110 -8.25 -0.62 -5.78
C ILE A 110 -9.48 -0.80 -6.69
N GLN A 111 -9.49 -0.20 -7.87
CA GLN A 111 -10.58 -0.35 -8.84
C GLN A 111 -10.78 -1.79 -9.29
N ALA A 112 -9.70 -2.57 -9.44
CA ALA A 112 -9.78 -3.98 -9.77
C ALA A 112 -10.44 -4.78 -8.63
N LEU A 113 -10.09 -4.50 -7.38
CA LEU A 113 -10.72 -5.10 -6.20
C LEU A 113 -12.21 -4.73 -6.09
N MET A 114 -12.54 -3.46 -6.27
CA MET A 114 -13.94 -2.97 -6.22
C MET A 114 -14.82 -3.69 -7.25
N LYS A 115 -14.32 -3.95 -8.46
CA LYS A 115 -15.04 -4.72 -9.47
C LYS A 115 -15.39 -6.14 -9.03
N LEU A 116 -14.59 -6.71 -8.14
CA LEU A 116 -14.81 -8.03 -7.53
C LEU A 116 -15.65 -7.95 -6.24
N GLY A 117 -16.06 -6.76 -5.80
CA GLY A 117 -16.76 -6.54 -4.53
C GLY A 117 -15.86 -6.73 -3.30
N ILE A 118 -14.55 -6.48 -3.47
CA ILE A 118 -13.54 -6.66 -2.42
C ILE A 118 -13.06 -5.31 -1.93
N GLU A 119 -13.11 -5.08 -0.62
CA GLU A 119 -12.60 -3.88 0.01
C GLU A 119 -11.08 -3.88 0.08
N ALA A 120 -10.47 -2.75 -0.25
CA ALA A 120 -9.06 -2.49 -0.04
C ALA A 120 -8.81 -1.97 1.39
N ASP A 121 -8.02 -2.70 2.17
CA ASP A 121 -7.58 -2.30 3.52
C ASP A 121 -6.10 -1.88 3.41
N LEU A 122 -5.87 -0.55 3.30
CA LEU A 122 -4.57 0.02 2.99
C LEU A 122 -3.74 0.27 4.25
N ILE A 123 -2.57 -0.34 4.32
CA ILE A 123 -1.53 0.05 5.28
C ILE A 123 -0.75 1.21 4.67
N VAL A 124 -0.97 2.40 5.22
CA VAL A 124 -0.41 3.63 4.67
C VAL A 124 1.07 3.75 4.93
N MET A 125 1.52 3.43 6.14
CA MET A 125 2.93 3.41 6.54
C MET A 125 3.21 2.21 7.44
N HIS A 126 4.47 1.77 7.44
CA HIS A 126 4.96 0.75 8.37
C HIS A 126 6.48 0.91 8.55
N PRO A 127 7.07 0.46 9.67
CA PRO A 127 8.49 0.61 9.94
C PRO A 127 9.38 -0.45 9.27
N TYR A 128 8.79 -1.44 8.61
CA TYR A 128 9.50 -2.57 7.99
C TYR A 128 9.99 -2.24 6.59
N ASP A 129 11.01 -1.47 6.51
CA ASP A 129 11.51 -0.85 5.29
C ASP A 129 13.04 -1.00 5.23
N ARG A 130 13.58 -1.18 4.04
CA ARG A 130 15.03 -1.22 3.76
C ARG A 130 15.47 -0.10 2.81
N TRP A 131 14.56 0.76 2.43
CA TRP A 131 14.78 1.83 1.45
C TRP A 131 14.87 3.22 2.11
N GLY A 132 14.64 3.31 3.41
CA GLY A 132 14.77 4.53 4.20
C GLY A 132 13.49 5.35 4.33
N PHE A 133 12.35 4.89 3.85
CA PHE A 133 11.07 5.62 3.96
C PHE A 133 10.63 5.84 5.41
N SER A 134 10.91 4.89 6.30
CA SER A 134 10.61 5.00 7.74
C SER A 134 11.44 6.06 8.47
N MET A 135 12.48 6.58 7.82
CA MET A 135 13.40 7.58 8.38
C MET A 135 13.23 8.96 7.74
N MET A 136 12.18 9.18 6.97
CA MET A 136 11.90 10.47 6.37
C MET A 136 11.58 11.54 7.41
N LYS A 137 11.68 12.81 7.00
CA LYS A 137 11.37 13.95 7.86
C LYS A 137 9.86 14.04 8.13
N ALA A 138 9.50 14.55 9.28
CA ALA A 138 8.10 14.75 9.67
C ALA A 138 7.29 15.57 8.65
N GLU A 139 7.93 16.55 8.00
CA GLU A 139 7.25 17.37 6.97
C GLU A 139 6.91 16.55 5.71
N ASP A 140 7.76 15.60 5.34
CA ASP A 140 7.51 14.70 4.21
C ASP A 140 6.41 13.68 4.56
N ASP A 141 6.43 13.15 5.79
CA ASP A 141 5.37 12.29 6.31
C ASP A 141 4.03 13.00 6.34
N ASP A 142 3.98 14.22 6.88
CA ASP A 142 2.76 15.04 6.92
C ASP A 142 2.19 15.32 5.53
N ARG A 143 3.05 15.61 4.56
CA ARG A 143 2.65 15.80 3.16
C ARG A 143 2.09 14.53 2.57
N TYR A 144 2.78 13.42 2.77
CA TYR A 144 2.36 12.10 2.30
C TYR A 144 1.00 11.71 2.87
N TRP A 145 0.80 11.83 4.19
CA TRP A 145 -0.46 11.53 4.85
C TRP A 145 -1.61 12.37 4.29
N LYS A 146 -1.43 13.67 4.17
CA LYS A 146 -2.44 14.58 3.60
C LYS A 146 -2.81 14.18 2.18
N TYR A 147 -1.82 13.84 1.37
CA TYR A 147 -2.03 13.42 -0.02
C TYR A 147 -2.80 12.10 -0.11
N VAL A 148 -2.35 11.08 0.60
CA VAL A 148 -2.98 9.74 0.60
C VAL A 148 -4.42 9.81 1.09
N LEU A 149 -4.67 10.52 2.19
CA LEU A 149 -6.02 10.67 2.71
C LEU A 149 -6.92 11.42 1.72
N ALA A 150 -6.45 12.53 1.15
CA ALA A 150 -7.22 13.28 0.16
C ALA A 150 -7.54 12.44 -1.09
N ARG A 151 -6.63 11.55 -1.48
CA ARG A 151 -6.77 10.75 -2.70
C ARG A 151 -7.67 9.52 -2.52
N PHE A 152 -7.56 8.82 -1.39
CA PHE A 152 -8.19 7.51 -1.21
C PHE A 152 -9.42 7.49 -0.30
N LEU A 153 -9.69 8.55 0.47
CA LEU A 153 -10.84 8.57 1.41
C LEU A 153 -12.23 8.46 0.76
N HIS A 154 -12.35 8.68 -0.54
CA HIS A 154 -13.61 8.54 -1.28
C HIS A 154 -13.71 7.26 -2.10
N THR A 155 -12.74 6.40 -1.98
CA THR A 155 -12.81 5.04 -2.53
C THR A 155 -13.32 4.11 -1.43
N GLU A 156 -13.90 2.98 -1.80
CA GLU A 156 -14.29 1.93 -0.84
C GLU A 156 -13.03 1.26 -0.27
N CYS A 157 -12.21 2.04 0.42
CA CYS A 157 -11.02 1.55 1.07
C CYS A 157 -10.95 1.97 2.53
N MET A 158 -10.40 1.10 3.36
CA MET A 158 -10.07 1.38 4.74
C MET A 158 -8.60 1.78 4.82
N VAL A 159 -8.33 2.91 5.45
CA VAL A 159 -6.96 3.40 5.68
C VAL A 159 -6.56 3.08 7.10
N VAL A 160 -5.50 2.29 7.28
CA VAL A 160 -5.01 1.88 8.59
C VAL A 160 -3.62 2.46 8.81
N PRO A 161 -3.38 3.18 9.90
CA PRO A 161 -2.01 3.48 10.33
C PRO A 161 -1.29 2.18 10.67
N GLY A 162 -0.06 2.04 10.21
CA GLY A 162 0.80 0.89 10.48
C GLY A 162 1.37 0.88 11.89
#